data_951d6ba1398a429d70c2e1039ef05365
#
_entry.id   951d6ba1398a429d70c2e1039ef05365
#
_cell.length_a   1.000
_cell.length_b   1.000
_cell.length_c   1.000
_cell.angle_alpha   90.00
_cell.angle_beta   90.00
_cell.angle_gamma   90.00
#
_symmetry.space_group_name_H-M   'P 1'
#
loop_
_entity.id
_entity.type
_entity.pdbx_description
1 polymer ?
#
loop_
_entity_poly.entity_id
_entity_poly.type
_entity_poly.pdbx_seq_one_letter_code
_entity_poly.pdbx_strand_id
1 'polypeptide(L)'
;MEVFLDVVRSVFPAVLMLILAYLMLSSFMENDERRRKSELRRAAQNRALPVRMQAYERLTLLLERIAPNSLLLRVQHGTLNVREYHTLLNLTIRQEFEYNLSQQIYVSADAWQMITTAKNALVSIINQTSSSLDPQAPAV
;
A
#
# COMPACT_ATOMS: atom_id res chain seq x y z
N MET A 1 -51.65 39.19 39.71
CA MET A 1 -50.54 38.34 40.06
C MET A 1 -50.85 36.87 39.76
N GLU A 2 -52.04 36.41 40.03
CA GLU A 2 -52.50 35.03 39.80
C GLU A 2 -52.53 34.64 38.32
N VAL A 3 -53.04 35.48 37.45
CA VAL A 3 -53.11 35.21 36.01
C VAL A 3 -51.68 35.01 35.37
N PHE A 4 -50.69 35.73 35.86
CA PHE A 4 -49.31 35.59 35.42
C PHE A 4 -48.70 34.25 35.87
N LEU A 5 -48.98 33.84 37.08
CA LEU A 5 -48.55 32.55 37.63
C LEU A 5 -49.19 31.36 36.90
N ASP A 6 -50.46 31.47 36.52
CA ASP A 6 -51.16 30.42 35.76
C ASP A 6 -50.64 30.32 34.33
N VAL A 7 -50.31 31.43 33.67
CA VAL A 7 -49.67 31.41 32.36
C VAL A 7 -48.29 30.78 32.41
N VAL A 8 -47.45 31.13 33.40
CA VAL A 8 -46.13 30.54 33.59
C VAL A 8 -46.25 29.04 33.87
N ARG A 9 -47.20 28.62 34.68
CA ARG A 9 -47.41 27.19 35.02
C ARG A 9 -47.85 26.36 33.83
N SER A 10 -48.60 26.97 32.91
CA SER A 10 -49.07 26.31 31.67
C SER A 10 -47.99 26.27 30.57
N VAL A 11 -47.17 27.32 30.43
CA VAL A 11 -46.14 27.43 29.39
C VAL A 11 -44.85 26.69 29.75
N PHE A 12 -44.50 26.61 31.02
CA PHE A 12 -43.25 25.98 31.50
C PHE A 12 -43.07 24.54 31.02
N PRO A 13 -44.05 23.63 31.15
CA PRO A 13 -43.90 22.26 30.66
C PRO A 13 -43.74 22.19 29.13
N ALA A 14 -44.39 23.07 28.38
CA ALA A 14 -44.25 23.09 26.91
C ALA A 14 -42.85 23.52 26.46
N VAL A 15 -42.30 24.55 27.12
CA VAL A 15 -40.92 25.01 26.87
C VAL A 15 -39.90 23.91 27.23
N LEU A 16 -40.11 23.23 28.35
CA LEU A 16 -39.23 22.14 28.79
C LEU A 16 -39.24 20.98 27.81
N MET A 17 -40.40 20.60 27.27
CA MET A 17 -40.55 19.59 26.24
C MET A 17 -39.86 19.96 24.93
N LEU A 18 -39.96 21.24 24.52
CA LEU A 18 -39.26 21.75 23.33
C LEU A 18 -37.74 21.68 23.49
N ILE A 19 -37.21 22.03 24.66
CA ILE A 19 -35.78 21.95 24.96
C ILE A 19 -35.32 20.50 24.93
N LEU A 20 -36.04 19.58 25.56
CA LEU A 20 -35.73 18.16 25.53
C LEU A 20 -35.77 17.58 24.12
N ALA A 21 -36.79 17.92 23.33
CA ALA A 21 -36.89 17.50 21.94
C ALA A 21 -35.72 18.03 21.11
N TYR A 22 -35.34 19.28 21.29
CA TYR A 22 -34.18 19.88 20.62
C TYR A 22 -32.88 19.18 20.98
N LEU A 23 -32.64 18.92 22.27
CA LEU A 23 -31.44 18.20 22.73
C LEU A 23 -31.36 16.75 22.21
N MET A 24 -32.51 16.06 22.21
CA MET A 24 -32.59 14.71 21.63
C MET A 24 -32.30 14.71 20.13
N LEU A 25 -32.91 15.65 19.39
CA LEU A 25 -32.76 15.72 17.94
C LEU A 25 -31.32 16.11 17.55
N SER A 26 -30.72 17.08 18.24
CA SER A 26 -29.34 17.49 18.01
C SER A 26 -28.35 16.35 18.29
N SER A 27 -28.56 15.63 19.39
CA SER A 27 -27.74 14.46 19.75
C SER A 27 -27.91 13.33 18.74
N PHE A 28 -29.09 13.09 18.23
CA PHE A 28 -29.37 12.09 17.22
C PHE A 28 -28.72 12.43 15.88
N MET A 29 -28.80 13.68 15.43
CA MET A 29 -28.18 14.14 14.18
C MET A 29 -26.65 14.06 14.25
N GLU A 30 -26.04 14.45 15.36
CA GLU A 30 -24.59 14.37 15.54
C GLU A 30 -24.10 12.90 15.52
N ASN A 31 -24.84 12.00 16.13
CA ASN A 31 -24.53 10.58 16.16
C ASN A 31 -24.65 9.93 14.77
N ASP A 32 -25.66 10.33 13.98
CA ASP A 32 -25.86 9.85 12.62
C ASP A 32 -24.73 10.30 11.67
N GLU A 33 -24.28 11.55 11.78
CA GLU A 33 -23.12 12.04 11.02
C GLU A 33 -21.83 11.28 11.37
N ARG A 34 -21.58 11.01 12.63
CA ARG A 34 -20.42 10.22 13.08
C ARG A 34 -20.47 8.79 12.53
N ARG A 35 -21.65 8.17 12.53
CA ARG A 35 -21.87 6.84 11.93
C ARG A 35 -21.60 6.86 10.43
N ARG A 36 -22.18 7.77 9.67
CA ARG A 36 -21.96 7.90 8.22
C ARG A 36 -20.48 8.10 7.88
N LYS A 37 -19.79 8.97 8.61
CA LYS A 37 -18.33 9.17 8.42
C LYS A 37 -17.53 7.89 8.69
N SER A 38 -17.89 7.13 9.72
CA SER A 38 -17.22 5.87 10.04
C SER A 38 -17.49 4.78 8.99
N GLU A 39 -18.72 4.69 8.48
CA GLU A 39 -19.10 3.75 7.42
C GLU A 39 -18.41 4.06 6.10
N LEU A 40 -18.33 5.33 5.71
CA LEU A 40 -17.59 5.76 4.53
C LEU A 40 -16.10 5.43 4.64
N ARG A 41 -15.48 5.66 5.81
CA ARG A 41 -14.08 5.29 6.06
C ARG A 41 -13.86 3.79 5.98
N ARG A 42 -14.74 2.99 6.58
CA ARG A 42 -14.69 1.52 6.52
C ARG A 42 -14.87 1.02 5.09
N ALA A 43 -15.81 1.57 4.35
CA ALA A 43 -16.04 1.22 2.95
C ALA A 43 -14.82 1.54 2.07
N ALA A 44 -14.19 2.70 2.28
CA ALA A 44 -12.95 3.08 1.59
C ALA A 44 -11.79 2.14 1.93
N GLN A 45 -11.60 1.81 3.20
CA GLN A 45 -10.56 0.86 3.65
C GLN A 45 -10.79 -0.53 3.07
N ASN A 46 -12.02 -1.03 3.09
CA ASN A 46 -12.36 -2.35 2.55
C ASN A 46 -12.12 -2.45 1.03
N ARG A 47 -12.28 -1.34 0.30
CA ARG A 47 -11.97 -1.30 -1.16
C ARG A 47 -10.48 -1.19 -1.44
N ALA A 48 -9.73 -0.47 -0.60
CA ALA A 48 -8.30 -0.28 -0.77
C ALA A 48 -7.48 -1.52 -0.35
N LEU A 49 -7.96 -2.30 0.62
CA LEU A 49 -7.24 -3.45 1.16
C LEU A 49 -6.92 -4.52 0.10
N PRO A 50 -7.87 -4.98 -0.74
CA PRO A 50 -7.57 -5.99 -1.76
C PRO A 50 -6.51 -5.52 -2.77
N VAL A 51 -6.55 -4.25 -3.18
CA VAL A 51 -5.58 -3.67 -4.12
C VAL A 51 -4.19 -3.64 -3.50
N ARG A 52 -4.09 -3.27 -2.23
CA ARG A 52 -2.82 -3.29 -1.50
C ARG A 52 -2.28 -4.70 -1.33
N MET A 53 -3.12 -5.67 -0.99
CA MET A 53 -2.73 -7.08 -0.90
C MET A 53 -2.17 -7.58 -2.23
N GLN A 54 -2.83 -7.28 -3.34
CA GLN A 54 -2.36 -7.62 -4.68
C GLN A 54 -1.02 -6.97 -5.02
N ALA A 55 -0.78 -5.72 -4.58
CA ALA A 55 0.50 -5.06 -4.77
C ALA A 55 1.63 -5.78 -4.00
N TYR A 56 1.40 -6.15 -2.75
CA TYR A 56 2.37 -6.91 -1.97
C TYR A 56 2.65 -8.30 -2.57
N GLU A 57 1.63 -8.98 -3.06
CA GLU A 57 1.77 -10.26 -3.77
C GLU A 57 2.67 -10.11 -5.00
N ARG A 58 2.43 -9.11 -5.85
CA ARG A 58 3.25 -8.82 -7.03
C ARG A 58 4.70 -8.51 -6.67
N LEU A 59 4.92 -7.75 -5.60
CA LEU A 59 6.26 -7.39 -5.15
C LEU A 59 6.99 -8.59 -4.53
N THR A 60 6.29 -9.50 -3.87
CA THR A 60 6.83 -10.77 -3.42
C THR A 60 7.27 -11.63 -4.61
N LEU A 61 6.43 -11.75 -5.62
CA LEU A 61 6.78 -12.46 -6.87
C LEU A 61 7.97 -11.81 -7.58
N LEU A 62 8.06 -10.48 -7.61
CA LEU A 62 9.23 -9.77 -8.13
C LEU A 62 10.51 -10.22 -7.42
N LEU A 63 10.53 -10.17 -6.08
CA LEU A 63 11.71 -10.57 -5.29
C LEU A 63 12.10 -12.03 -5.53
N GLU A 64 11.11 -12.92 -5.61
CA GLU A 64 11.32 -14.34 -5.89
C GLU A 64 11.91 -14.57 -7.29
N ARG A 65 11.42 -13.81 -8.28
CA ARG A 65 11.90 -13.90 -9.67
C ARG A 65 13.31 -13.35 -9.86
N ILE A 66 13.72 -12.33 -9.11
CA ILE A 66 15.08 -11.79 -9.16
C ILE A 66 16.01 -12.47 -8.16
N ALA A 67 15.52 -13.33 -7.26
CA ALA A 67 16.38 -14.08 -6.36
C ALA A 67 17.44 -14.86 -7.15
N PRO A 68 18.72 -14.91 -6.69
CA PRO A 68 19.82 -15.49 -7.47
C PRO A 68 19.53 -16.88 -8.03
N ASN A 69 18.99 -17.77 -7.18
CA ASN A 69 18.67 -19.14 -7.59
C ASN A 69 17.61 -19.18 -8.71
N SER A 70 16.53 -18.43 -8.57
CA SER A 70 15.46 -18.38 -9.56
C SER A 70 15.91 -17.67 -10.84
N LEU A 71 16.69 -16.60 -10.71
CA LEU A 71 17.18 -15.82 -11.83
C LEU A 71 18.14 -16.63 -12.70
N LEU A 72 19.14 -17.29 -12.10
CA LEU A 72 20.14 -18.07 -12.81
C LEU A 72 19.55 -19.30 -13.51
N LEU A 73 18.56 -19.95 -12.90
CA LEU A 73 17.84 -21.06 -13.53
C LEU A 73 16.98 -20.61 -14.72
N ARG A 74 16.43 -19.42 -14.66
CA ARG A 74 15.55 -18.88 -15.71
C ARG A 74 16.31 -18.25 -16.87
N VAL A 75 17.40 -17.55 -16.56
CA VAL A 75 18.24 -16.90 -17.56
C VAL A 75 19.39 -17.85 -17.92
N GLN A 76 19.18 -18.63 -18.98
CA GLN A 76 20.18 -19.58 -19.43
C GLN A 76 21.39 -18.86 -20.04
N HIS A 77 22.57 -19.26 -19.64
CA HIS A 77 23.83 -18.71 -20.18
C HIS A 77 24.13 -19.17 -21.62
N GLY A 78 23.64 -20.36 -22.03
CA GLY A 78 23.84 -20.89 -23.39
C GLY A 78 25.30 -20.84 -23.83
N THR A 79 25.55 -20.16 -24.94
CA THR A 79 26.92 -19.92 -25.50
C THR A 79 27.46 -18.53 -25.18
N LEU A 80 26.85 -17.81 -24.23
CA LEU A 80 27.24 -16.46 -23.86
C LEU A 80 28.57 -16.45 -23.10
N ASN A 81 29.35 -15.37 -23.31
CA ASN A 81 30.48 -15.08 -22.47
C ASN A 81 30.05 -14.34 -21.19
N VAL A 82 30.97 -14.20 -20.22
CA VAL A 82 30.69 -13.53 -18.93
C VAL A 82 30.14 -12.14 -19.11
N ARG A 83 30.65 -11.33 -20.04
CA ARG A 83 30.19 -9.96 -20.31
C ARG A 83 28.75 -9.92 -20.83
N GLU A 84 28.42 -10.78 -21.78
CA GLU A 84 27.08 -10.87 -22.36
C GLU A 84 26.07 -11.37 -21.33
N TYR A 85 26.43 -12.39 -20.56
CA TYR A 85 25.58 -12.93 -19.51
C TYR A 85 25.33 -11.92 -18.38
N HIS A 86 26.37 -11.22 -17.94
CA HIS A 86 26.25 -10.12 -16.99
C HIS A 86 25.26 -9.04 -17.48
N THR A 87 25.37 -8.64 -18.74
CA THR A 87 24.46 -7.67 -19.36
C THR A 87 23.02 -8.17 -19.38
N LEU A 88 22.84 -9.43 -19.73
CA LEU A 88 21.53 -10.09 -19.79
C LEU A 88 20.87 -10.18 -18.41
N LEU A 89 21.63 -10.56 -17.37
CA LEU A 89 21.14 -10.63 -15.99
C LEU A 89 20.67 -9.25 -15.49
N ASN A 90 21.50 -8.22 -15.69
CA ASN A 90 21.14 -6.85 -15.28
C ASN A 90 19.94 -6.31 -16.04
N LEU A 91 19.83 -6.57 -17.34
CA LEU A 91 18.67 -6.20 -18.15
C LEU A 91 17.40 -6.90 -17.64
N THR A 92 17.49 -8.20 -17.35
CA THR A 92 16.36 -8.97 -16.84
C THR A 92 15.87 -8.44 -15.50
N ILE A 93 16.77 -8.15 -14.55
CA ILE A 93 16.42 -7.55 -13.26
C ILE A 93 15.74 -6.19 -13.45
N ARG A 94 16.29 -5.35 -14.34
CA ARG A 94 15.73 -4.04 -14.65
C ARG A 94 14.31 -4.15 -15.20
N GLN A 95 14.08 -5.01 -16.17
CA GLN A 95 12.75 -5.23 -16.78
C GLN A 95 11.73 -5.72 -15.77
N GLU A 96 12.10 -6.69 -14.89
CA GLU A 96 11.22 -7.16 -13.81
C GLU A 96 10.86 -6.04 -12.84
N PHE A 97 11.83 -5.19 -12.49
CA PHE A 97 11.59 -4.07 -11.59
C PHE A 97 10.70 -2.99 -12.23
N GLU A 98 10.98 -2.61 -13.48
CA GLU A 98 10.21 -1.60 -14.22
C GLU A 98 8.76 -2.05 -14.44
N TYR A 99 8.53 -3.34 -14.69
CA TYR A 99 7.19 -3.91 -14.81
C TYR A 99 6.35 -3.75 -13.52
N ASN A 100 6.99 -3.73 -12.36
CA ASN A 100 6.35 -3.60 -11.07
C ASN A 100 6.43 -2.18 -10.47
N LEU A 101 6.99 -1.21 -11.18
CA LEU A 101 7.24 0.15 -10.67
C LEU A 101 5.95 0.85 -10.18
N SER A 102 4.81 0.61 -10.83
CA SER A 102 3.52 1.19 -10.46
C SER A 102 3.01 0.71 -9.09
N GLN A 103 3.50 -0.42 -8.58
CA GLN A 103 3.06 -0.95 -7.28
C GLN A 103 3.50 -0.08 -6.10
N GLN A 104 4.50 0.79 -6.28
CA GLN A 104 4.98 1.71 -5.24
C GLN A 104 3.87 2.59 -4.64
N ILE A 105 2.82 2.92 -5.40
CA ILE A 105 1.71 3.76 -4.93
C ILE A 105 0.78 3.05 -3.93
N TYR A 106 0.83 1.72 -3.86
CA TYR A 106 -0.06 0.90 -3.04
C TYR A 106 0.60 0.36 -1.77
N VAL A 107 1.92 0.48 -1.65
CA VAL A 107 2.70 -0.03 -0.51
C VAL A 107 3.27 1.11 0.33
N SER A 108 3.80 0.79 1.52
CA SER A 108 4.47 1.80 2.34
C SER A 108 5.81 2.21 1.73
N ALA A 109 6.26 3.43 2.03
CA ALA A 109 7.58 3.92 1.61
C ALA A 109 8.71 2.99 2.09
N ASP A 110 8.63 2.51 3.33
CA ASP A 110 9.61 1.59 3.90
C ASP A 110 9.67 0.26 3.14
N ALA A 111 8.51 -0.33 2.82
CA ALA A 111 8.44 -1.56 2.04
C ALA A 111 9.04 -1.36 0.63
N TRP A 112 8.72 -0.26 -0.02
CA TRP A 112 9.30 0.07 -1.32
C TRP A 112 10.81 0.27 -1.25
N GLN A 113 11.30 0.94 -0.22
CA GLN A 113 12.73 1.13 0.01
C GLN A 113 13.46 -0.20 0.23
N MET A 114 12.89 -1.13 1.00
CA MET A 114 13.45 -2.47 1.20
C MET A 114 13.59 -3.22 -0.13
N ILE A 115 12.57 -3.19 -1.00
CA ILE A 115 12.58 -3.82 -2.32
C ILE A 115 13.66 -3.21 -3.22
N THR A 116 13.75 -1.88 -3.23
CA THR A 116 14.77 -1.15 -4.01
C THR A 116 16.19 -1.49 -3.52
N THR A 117 16.36 -1.59 -2.20
CA THR A 117 17.63 -1.97 -1.57
C THR A 117 18.02 -3.40 -1.94
N ALA A 118 17.09 -4.35 -1.86
CA ALA A 118 17.32 -5.75 -2.25
C ALA A 118 17.73 -5.87 -3.72
N LYS A 119 17.01 -5.17 -4.63
CA LYS A 119 17.37 -5.11 -6.06
C LYS A 119 18.78 -4.55 -6.26
N ASN A 120 19.11 -3.43 -5.60
CA ASN A 120 20.43 -2.80 -5.75
C ASN A 120 21.55 -3.68 -5.19
N ALA A 121 21.32 -4.36 -4.07
CA ALA A 121 22.27 -5.30 -3.49
C ALA A 121 22.56 -6.46 -4.46
N LEU A 122 21.52 -7.02 -5.08
CA LEU A 122 21.68 -8.08 -6.08
C LEU A 122 22.50 -7.61 -7.30
N VAL A 123 22.18 -6.46 -7.86
CA VAL A 123 22.91 -5.85 -8.98
C VAL A 123 24.38 -5.63 -8.59
N SER A 124 24.63 -5.16 -7.36
CA SER A 124 26.01 -4.99 -6.86
C SER A 124 26.78 -6.31 -6.79
N ILE A 125 26.15 -7.38 -6.30
CA ILE A 125 26.76 -8.73 -6.24
C ILE A 125 27.10 -9.22 -7.65
N ILE A 126 26.18 -9.12 -8.60
CA ILE A 126 26.37 -9.52 -9.99
C ILE A 126 27.53 -8.75 -10.62
N ASN A 127 27.57 -7.42 -10.42
CA ASN A 127 28.64 -6.58 -10.95
C ASN A 127 30.01 -6.94 -10.34
N GLN A 128 30.05 -7.15 -9.03
CA GLN A 128 31.28 -7.53 -8.32
C GLN A 128 31.79 -8.91 -8.76
N THR A 129 30.90 -9.89 -8.88
CA THR A 129 31.28 -11.24 -9.36
C THR A 129 31.78 -11.18 -10.80
N SER A 130 31.08 -10.47 -11.68
CA SER A 130 31.49 -10.33 -13.08
C SER A 130 32.85 -9.63 -13.23
N SER A 131 33.16 -8.64 -12.38
CA SER A 131 34.44 -7.93 -12.42
C SER A 131 35.65 -8.78 -11.99
N SER A 132 35.41 -9.86 -11.27
CA SER A 132 36.47 -10.83 -10.86
C SER A 132 36.72 -11.93 -11.86
N LEU A 133 35.96 -12.00 -12.95
CA LEU A 133 36.05 -13.02 -13.98
C LEU A 133 36.64 -12.46 -15.30
N ASP A 134 37.20 -13.33 -16.14
CA ASP A 134 37.60 -12.94 -17.50
C ASP A 134 36.30 -12.64 -18.32
N PRO A 135 36.16 -11.42 -18.86
CA PRO A 135 34.99 -11.05 -19.65
C PRO A 135 34.68 -11.90 -20.86
N GLN A 136 35.72 -12.55 -21.43
CA GLN A 136 35.62 -13.40 -22.62
C GLN A 136 35.48 -14.89 -22.29
N ALA A 137 35.63 -15.28 -21.03
CA ALA A 137 35.41 -16.65 -20.61
C ALA A 137 33.94 -17.07 -20.82
N PRO A 138 33.67 -18.37 -21.10
CA PRO A 138 32.30 -18.88 -21.12
C PRO A 138 31.61 -18.64 -19.78
N ALA A 139 30.34 -18.28 -19.82
CA ALA A 139 29.52 -18.08 -18.61
C ALA A 139 29.01 -19.44 -18.09
N VAL A 140 29.91 -20.25 -17.54
CA VAL A 140 29.61 -21.61 -17.02
C VAL A 140 29.45 -21.58 -15.50
#